data_187d3cc93b7bf0a7ce1b59e65e00b20c
#
_entry.id   187d3cc93b7bf0a7ce1b59e65e00b20c
#
_cell.length_a   1.000
_cell.length_b   1.000
_cell.length_c   1.000
_cell.angle_alpha   90.00
_cell.angle_beta   90.00
_cell.angle_gamma   90.00
#
_symmetry.space_group_name_H-M   'P 1'
#
loop_
_entity.id
_entity.type
_entity.pdbx_description
1 polymer ?
#
loop_
_entity_poly.entity_id
_entity_poly.type
_entity_poly.pdbx_seq_one_letter_code
_entity_poly.pdbx_strand_id
1 'polypeptide(L)'
;AWETVTFNYAGVDVNQIYQRMVVFMDYGTSGTDTNYYFDDIKFGDGSAEVISLFSEDYTNVPVDTWRTDWSAADYEETTFDGSAVKKYSNLNYVGIETTQPTVDASEMTYFHTEVYSDDFTAFRVKLVDFGANGVYDGGGDDVEHEVEFSAPAQGEWISLDIPLSEFTNLSTRAHIAQLIYSANPSGATTVYIKNVYFHN
;
A
#
# COMPACT_ATOMS: atom_id res chain seq x y z
N ALA A 1 -19.68 15.17 14.09
CA ALA A 1 -18.50 14.59 13.44
C ALA A 1 -18.62 14.78 11.93
N TRP A 2 -17.52 14.89 11.23
CA TRP A 2 -17.48 14.85 9.77
C TRP A 2 -17.55 13.38 9.32
N GLU A 3 -18.29 13.13 8.24
CA GLU A 3 -18.39 11.81 7.63
C GLU A 3 -18.05 11.92 6.16
N THR A 4 -17.28 10.97 5.65
CA THR A 4 -17.05 10.85 4.20
C THR A 4 -18.18 10.04 3.59
N VAL A 5 -18.83 10.58 2.57
CA VAL A 5 -19.90 9.91 1.86
C VAL A 5 -19.47 9.72 0.40
N THR A 6 -19.41 8.47 -0.03
CA THR A 6 -19.09 8.11 -1.42
C THR A 6 -20.34 7.73 -2.17
N PHE A 7 -20.55 8.35 -3.32
CA PHE A 7 -21.64 8.03 -4.23
C PHE A 7 -21.10 7.39 -5.50
N ASN A 8 -21.58 6.21 -5.84
CA ASN A 8 -21.26 5.58 -7.10
C ASN A 8 -22.26 5.99 -8.17
N TYR A 9 -21.78 6.64 -9.24
CA TYR A 9 -22.57 7.12 -10.36
C TYR A 9 -22.43 6.22 -11.59
N ALA A 10 -22.84 4.97 -11.48
CA ALA A 10 -22.73 3.97 -12.57
C ALA A 10 -23.44 4.36 -13.89
N GLY A 11 -24.20 5.43 -13.93
CA GLY A 11 -24.92 5.90 -15.12
C GLY A 11 -24.41 7.23 -15.69
N VAL A 12 -23.30 7.76 -15.18
CA VAL A 12 -22.72 9.01 -15.66
C VAL A 12 -21.80 8.73 -16.85
N ASP A 13 -22.06 9.36 -18.00
CA ASP A 13 -21.18 9.30 -19.16
C ASP A 13 -19.97 10.21 -18.94
N VAL A 14 -18.81 9.63 -18.67
CA VAL A 14 -17.55 10.35 -18.39
C VAL A 14 -17.04 11.18 -19.57
N ASN A 15 -17.57 10.98 -20.78
CA ASN A 15 -17.23 11.75 -21.96
C ASN A 15 -18.10 13.03 -22.12
N GLN A 16 -19.09 13.22 -21.25
CA GLN A 16 -19.94 14.40 -21.26
C GLN A 16 -19.44 15.48 -20.31
N ILE A 17 -19.67 16.73 -20.65
CA ILE A 17 -19.37 17.87 -19.79
C ILE A 17 -20.60 18.20 -18.95
N TYR A 18 -20.53 17.97 -17.66
CA TYR A 18 -21.57 18.35 -16.72
C TYR A 18 -21.25 19.71 -16.09
N GLN A 19 -22.21 20.63 -16.20
CA GLN A 19 -22.05 22.01 -15.72
C GLN A 19 -22.69 22.26 -14.36
N ARG A 20 -23.34 21.26 -13.77
CA ARG A 20 -24.05 21.43 -12.52
C ARG A 20 -24.11 20.10 -11.74
N MET A 21 -23.83 20.20 -10.46
CA MET A 21 -24.14 19.18 -9.47
C MET A 21 -25.27 19.70 -8.57
N VAL A 22 -26.21 18.85 -8.21
CA VAL A 22 -27.28 19.17 -7.29
C VAL A 22 -27.27 18.14 -6.16
N VAL A 23 -27.15 18.60 -4.92
CA VAL A 23 -27.19 17.78 -3.72
C VAL A 23 -28.52 18.05 -3.01
N PHE A 24 -29.29 17.01 -2.76
CA PHE A 24 -30.52 17.09 -1.99
C PHE A 24 -30.27 16.52 -0.59
N MET A 25 -30.41 17.36 0.43
CA MET A 25 -30.43 16.92 1.82
C MET A 25 -31.85 16.64 2.23
N ASP A 26 -32.08 15.55 2.97
CA ASP A 26 -33.41 15.12 3.42
C ASP A 26 -34.46 15.02 2.30
N TYR A 27 -34.07 14.46 1.14
CA TYR A 27 -34.97 14.34 0.00
C TYR A 27 -36.26 13.59 0.36
N GLY A 28 -37.40 14.21 0.03
CA GLY A 28 -38.72 13.64 0.30
C GLY A 28 -39.28 13.93 1.69
N THR A 29 -38.61 14.73 2.50
CA THR A 29 -39.11 15.23 3.79
C THR A 29 -39.31 16.73 3.78
N SER A 30 -40.12 17.28 4.71
CA SER A 30 -40.15 18.71 4.95
C SER A 30 -38.88 19.11 5.69
N GLY A 31 -38.19 20.16 5.23
CA GLY A 31 -36.98 20.65 5.87
C GLY A 31 -37.18 20.94 7.37
N THR A 32 -36.18 20.62 8.17
CA THR A 32 -36.18 20.76 9.64
C THR A 32 -35.36 21.96 10.12
N ASP A 33 -35.02 22.91 9.22
CA ASP A 33 -34.11 24.02 9.46
C ASP A 33 -32.71 23.57 9.97
N THR A 34 -32.32 22.35 9.62
CA THR A 34 -31.01 21.80 9.94
C THR A 34 -29.97 22.33 8.95
N ASN A 35 -28.86 22.81 9.46
CA ASN A 35 -27.72 23.22 8.64
C ASN A 35 -26.85 22.00 8.29
N TYR A 36 -26.61 21.81 7.00
CA TYR A 36 -25.69 20.81 6.48
C TYR A 36 -24.43 21.53 5.99
N TYR A 37 -23.29 20.99 6.35
CA TYR A 37 -21.99 21.49 5.94
C TYR A 37 -21.28 20.39 5.16
N PHE A 38 -20.66 20.74 4.04
CA PHE A 38 -19.85 19.82 3.27
C PHE A 38 -18.59 20.52 2.77
N ASP A 39 -17.54 19.74 2.66
CA ASP A 39 -16.22 20.15 2.26
C ASP A 39 -15.65 19.09 1.29
N ASP A 40 -14.59 19.42 0.59
CA ASP A 40 -13.86 18.50 -0.29
C ASP A 40 -14.72 17.68 -1.27
N ILE A 41 -15.62 18.34 -1.99
CA ILE A 41 -16.38 17.66 -3.05
C ILE A 41 -15.45 17.35 -4.22
N LYS A 42 -15.16 16.05 -4.40
CA LYS A 42 -14.30 15.55 -5.46
C LYS A 42 -15.09 14.64 -6.39
N PHE A 43 -14.80 14.72 -7.69
CA PHE A 43 -15.19 13.70 -8.64
C PHE A 43 -13.99 12.79 -8.84
N GLY A 44 -14.08 11.54 -8.40
CA GLY A 44 -13.14 10.48 -8.73
C GLY A 44 -13.70 9.64 -9.88
N ASP A 45 -12.85 8.97 -10.59
CA ASP A 45 -13.22 7.99 -11.63
C ASP A 45 -13.83 6.71 -11.02
N GLY A 46 -13.96 6.66 -9.69
CA GLY A 46 -14.46 5.51 -8.93
C GLY A 46 -13.44 4.38 -8.84
N SER A 47 -12.25 4.57 -9.38
CA SER A 47 -11.12 3.71 -9.07
C SER A 47 -10.66 4.02 -7.65
N ALA A 48 -10.39 3.00 -6.85
CA ALA A 48 -9.64 3.16 -5.62
C ALA A 48 -8.34 3.88 -5.97
N GLU A 49 -8.00 4.94 -5.23
CA GLU A 49 -6.70 5.58 -5.39
C GLU A 49 -5.64 4.52 -5.07
N VAL A 50 -4.74 4.25 -6.03
CA VAL A 50 -3.71 3.23 -5.93
C VAL A 50 -2.35 3.83 -6.21
N ILE A 51 -1.39 3.59 -5.33
CA ILE A 51 0.03 3.87 -5.58
C ILE A 51 0.73 2.53 -5.68
N SER A 52 0.96 2.08 -6.91
CA SER A 52 1.53 0.76 -7.17
C SER A 52 3.04 0.82 -7.25
N LEU A 53 3.71 -0.05 -6.48
CA LEU A 53 5.14 -0.29 -6.59
C LEU A 53 5.42 -1.42 -7.59
N PHE A 54 4.59 -2.47 -7.58
CA PHE A 54 4.71 -3.61 -8.49
C PHE A 54 3.36 -4.31 -8.67
N SER A 55 2.77 -4.16 -9.82
CA SER A 55 1.56 -4.89 -10.25
C SER A 55 1.49 -4.94 -11.76
N GLU A 56 0.83 -5.95 -12.30
CA GLU A 56 0.48 -6.03 -13.72
C GLU A 56 -0.83 -5.28 -14.03
N ASP A 57 -1.63 -4.95 -13.01
CA ASP A 57 -2.94 -4.32 -13.14
C ASP A 57 -2.89 -2.78 -13.09
N TYR A 58 -1.81 -2.21 -12.55
CA TYR A 58 -1.67 -0.79 -12.31
C TYR A 58 -0.40 -0.19 -12.93
N THR A 59 -0.39 1.11 -13.12
CA THR A 59 0.84 1.83 -13.48
C THR A 59 1.73 1.95 -12.25
N ASN A 60 2.93 1.37 -12.32
CA ASN A 60 3.86 1.36 -11.21
C ASN A 60 4.63 2.69 -11.11
N VAL A 61 4.80 3.19 -9.87
CA VAL A 61 5.75 4.28 -9.59
C VAL A 61 7.19 3.75 -9.62
N PRO A 62 8.20 4.63 -9.80
CA PRO A 62 9.59 4.21 -9.76
C PRO A 62 9.98 3.58 -8.42
N VAL A 63 10.72 2.48 -8.48
CA VAL A 63 11.38 1.82 -7.35
C VAL A 63 12.88 1.81 -7.64
N ASP A 64 13.69 2.34 -6.74
CA ASP A 64 15.14 2.49 -6.96
C ASP A 64 15.82 1.11 -6.99
N THR A 65 15.45 0.24 -6.06
CA THR A 65 15.94 -1.14 -6.00
C THR A 65 14.94 -2.07 -5.33
N TRP A 66 14.85 -3.29 -5.81
CA TRP A 66 14.11 -4.38 -5.19
C TRP A 66 14.97 -5.22 -4.21
N ARG A 67 16.25 -4.90 -4.11
CA ARG A 67 17.18 -5.48 -3.14
C ARG A 67 18.33 -4.52 -2.89
N THR A 68 18.40 -3.99 -1.69
CA THR A 68 19.52 -3.14 -1.24
C THR A 68 20.80 -3.94 -1.01
N ASP A 69 21.94 -3.29 -1.01
CA ASP A 69 23.24 -3.94 -0.76
C ASP A 69 23.36 -4.51 0.66
N TRP A 70 22.63 -3.95 1.62
CA TRP A 70 22.58 -4.44 2.99
C TRP A 70 21.62 -5.61 3.23
N SER A 71 20.83 -6.00 2.22
CA SER A 71 19.90 -7.12 2.30
C SER A 71 20.61 -8.47 2.45
N ALA A 72 20.02 -9.35 3.25
CA ALA A 72 20.45 -10.74 3.42
C ALA A 72 19.44 -11.69 2.76
N ALA A 73 19.44 -11.68 1.44
CA ALA A 73 18.61 -12.50 0.56
C ALA A 73 19.22 -12.52 -0.84
N ASP A 74 18.97 -13.58 -1.61
CA ASP A 74 19.16 -13.60 -3.05
C ASP A 74 17.89 -13.06 -3.73
N TYR A 75 18.04 -12.37 -4.86
CA TYR A 75 16.95 -11.73 -5.58
C TYR A 75 16.94 -12.11 -7.06
N GLU A 76 15.75 -12.40 -7.58
CA GLU A 76 15.52 -12.71 -9.00
C GLU A 76 14.15 -12.17 -9.43
N GLU A 77 14.09 -11.52 -10.61
CA GLU A 77 12.83 -11.27 -11.30
C GLU A 77 12.51 -12.45 -12.20
N THR A 78 11.35 -13.04 -12.01
CA THR A 78 10.96 -14.24 -12.75
C THR A 78 9.44 -14.31 -12.93
N THR A 79 8.98 -15.40 -13.48
CA THR A 79 7.55 -15.73 -13.51
C THR A 79 7.29 -16.96 -12.65
N PHE A 80 6.21 -16.91 -11.89
CA PHE A 80 5.74 -18.01 -11.08
C PHE A 80 4.21 -18.07 -11.17
N ASP A 81 3.68 -19.25 -11.42
CA ASP A 81 2.23 -19.49 -11.59
C ASP A 81 1.58 -18.56 -12.64
N GLY A 82 2.32 -18.25 -13.70
CA GLY A 82 1.84 -17.43 -14.81
C GLY A 82 1.92 -15.91 -14.61
N SER A 83 2.34 -15.43 -13.44
CA SER A 83 2.49 -14.01 -13.12
C SER A 83 3.96 -13.60 -13.00
N ALA A 84 4.26 -12.34 -13.31
CA ALA A 84 5.55 -11.74 -12.97
C ALA A 84 5.69 -11.61 -11.45
N VAL A 85 6.84 -11.98 -10.91
CA VAL A 85 7.09 -11.99 -9.47
C VAL A 85 8.50 -11.50 -9.12
N LYS A 86 8.64 -10.96 -7.91
CA LYS A 86 9.91 -10.75 -7.22
C LYS A 86 10.18 -11.97 -6.35
N LYS A 87 11.22 -12.74 -6.67
CA LYS A 87 11.60 -13.93 -5.91
C LYS A 87 12.78 -13.61 -4.99
N TYR A 88 12.62 -13.95 -3.73
CA TYR A 88 13.68 -13.85 -2.72
C TYR A 88 13.98 -15.22 -2.16
N SER A 89 15.21 -15.73 -2.40
CA SER A 89 15.70 -16.99 -1.83
C SER A 89 16.66 -16.72 -0.69
N ASN A 90 16.82 -17.69 0.20
CA ASN A 90 17.65 -17.54 1.41
C ASN A 90 17.27 -16.27 2.22
N LEU A 91 15.97 -15.98 2.27
CA LEU A 91 15.48 -14.74 2.87
C LEU A 91 15.68 -14.74 4.38
N ASN A 92 16.51 -13.82 4.85
CA ASN A 92 16.50 -13.33 6.22
C ASN A 92 15.72 -12.02 6.26
N TYR A 93 16.21 -11.00 5.55
CA TYR A 93 15.50 -9.75 5.28
C TYR A 93 15.94 -9.17 3.93
N VAL A 94 15.05 -8.41 3.31
CA VAL A 94 15.31 -7.66 2.08
C VAL A 94 14.73 -6.27 2.18
N GLY A 95 15.54 -5.26 1.86
CA GLY A 95 15.10 -3.88 1.72
C GLY A 95 14.82 -3.55 0.26
N ILE A 96 13.72 -2.84 0.06
CA ILE A 96 13.25 -2.29 -1.21
C ILE A 96 13.20 -0.78 -1.00
N GLU A 97 13.76 0.00 -1.92
CA GLU A 97 13.86 1.45 -1.74
C GLU A 97 13.11 2.23 -2.81
N THR A 98 12.45 3.31 -2.36
CA THR A 98 11.71 4.29 -3.15
C THR A 98 12.09 5.69 -2.64
N THR A 99 13.32 6.11 -2.92
CA THR A 99 13.86 7.39 -2.41
C THR A 99 13.81 8.52 -3.43
N GLN A 100 13.57 8.22 -4.71
CA GLN A 100 13.64 9.20 -5.80
C GLN A 100 12.45 9.08 -6.78
N PRO A 101 11.25 9.57 -6.40
CA PRO A 101 10.84 10.18 -5.13
C PRO A 101 10.40 9.16 -4.09
N THR A 102 10.31 9.59 -2.84
CA THR A 102 9.61 8.86 -1.79
C THR A 102 8.12 8.77 -2.10
N VAL A 103 7.45 7.76 -1.55
CA VAL A 103 6.01 7.56 -1.73
C VAL A 103 5.24 8.33 -0.66
N ASP A 104 4.34 9.22 -1.09
CA ASP A 104 3.36 9.83 -0.19
C ASP A 104 2.12 8.95 -0.10
N ALA A 105 2.02 8.20 0.99
CA ALA A 105 0.90 7.32 1.31
C ALA A 105 0.00 7.91 2.44
N SER A 106 0.04 9.23 2.68
CA SER A 106 -0.69 9.89 3.77
C SER A 106 -2.21 9.73 3.62
N GLU A 107 -2.72 9.73 2.39
CA GLU A 107 -4.14 9.58 2.07
C GLU A 107 -4.57 8.11 1.86
N MET A 108 -3.62 7.16 1.92
CA MET A 108 -3.90 5.74 1.74
C MET A 108 -4.39 5.08 3.02
N THR A 109 -5.19 4.04 2.86
CA THR A 109 -5.81 3.29 3.97
C THR A 109 -5.15 1.94 4.20
N TYR A 110 -4.71 1.27 3.12
CA TYR A 110 -4.13 -0.07 3.14
C TYR A 110 -2.80 -0.11 2.43
N PHE A 111 -1.94 -1.02 2.88
CA PHE A 111 -0.82 -1.56 2.13
C PHE A 111 -1.16 -2.99 1.70
N HIS A 112 -1.02 -3.27 0.42
CA HIS A 112 -1.29 -4.57 -0.17
C HIS A 112 -0.02 -5.25 -0.65
N THR A 113 0.07 -6.57 -0.44
CA THR A 113 1.08 -7.43 -1.07
C THR A 113 0.55 -8.86 -1.15
N GLU A 114 0.83 -9.56 -2.25
CA GLU A 114 0.61 -10.99 -2.32
C GLU A 114 1.93 -11.73 -2.13
N VAL A 115 1.91 -12.76 -1.28
CA VAL A 115 3.08 -13.56 -0.96
C VAL A 115 2.79 -15.05 -1.09
N TYR A 116 3.75 -15.79 -1.63
CA TYR A 116 3.72 -17.25 -1.69
C TYR A 116 5.04 -17.81 -1.12
N SER A 117 4.94 -18.88 -0.36
CA SER A 117 6.09 -19.69 0.07
C SER A 117 5.67 -21.10 0.42
N ASP A 118 6.55 -22.07 0.17
CA ASP A 118 6.35 -23.46 0.58
C ASP A 118 6.83 -23.74 2.01
N ASP A 119 7.60 -22.84 2.61
CA ASP A 119 8.41 -23.16 3.78
C ASP A 119 8.47 -22.08 4.87
N PHE A 120 7.81 -20.93 4.70
CA PHE A 120 7.86 -19.88 5.73
C PHE A 120 7.00 -20.22 6.96
N THR A 121 7.51 -19.90 8.14
CA THR A 121 6.80 -20.08 9.42
C THR A 121 6.41 -18.75 10.06
N ALA A 122 6.96 -17.65 9.57
CA ALA A 122 6.54 -16.28 9.82
C ALA A 122 6.92 -15.43 8.62
N PHE A 123 6.12 -14.40 8.36
CA PHE A 123 6.40 -13.38 7.35
C PHE A 123 6.15 -12.01 7.96
N ARG A 124 6.99 -11.02 7.62
CA ARG A 124 6.90 -9.67 8.16
C ARG A 124 6.98 -8.64 7.06
N VAL A 125 6.22 -7.58 7.26
CA VAL A 125 6.20 -6.40 6.41
C VAL A 125 6.55 -5.20 7.29
N LYS A 126 7.63 -4.49 6.95
CA LYS A 126 8.01 -3.24 7.62
C LYS A 126 7.95 -2.10 6.62
N LEU A 127 7.34 -1.00 7.00
CA LEU A 127 7.37 0.27 6.29
C LEU A 127 8.25 1.26 7.06
N VAL A 128 9.04 2.04 6.31
CA VAL A 128 9.92 3.08 6.85
C VAL A 128 9.64 4.39 6.10
N ASP A 129 9.30 5.42 6.85
CA ASP A 129 9.18 6.80 6.36
C ASP A 129 10.46 7.55 6.77
N PHE A 130 11.17 8.13 5.80
CA PHE A 130 12.45 8.85 6.02
C PHE A 130 12.25 10.30 6.47
N GLY A 131 10.99 10.70 6.76
CA GLY A 131 10.70 12.07 7.13
C GLY A 131 10.93 13.08 6.01
N ALA A 132 10.82 14.35 6.35
CA ALA A 132 10.89 15.44 5.38
C ALA A 132 12.29 15.67 4.80
N ASN A 133 13.33 15.17 5.45
CA ASN A 133 14.71 15.28 4.95
C ASN A 133 15.03 14.24 3.85
N GLY A 134 14.21 13.16 3.72
CA GLY A 134 14.34 12.12 2.73
C GLY A 134 15.57 11.23 2.89
N VAL A 135 16.18 11.20 4.06
CA VAL A 135 17.41 10.45 4.35
C VAL A 135 17.27 9.70 5.67
N TYR A 136 17.54 8.40 5.66
CA TYR A 136 17.59 7.62 6.89
C TYR A 136 18.81 8.01 7.74
N ASP A 137 18.61 8.70 8.84
CA ASP A 137 19.66 9.21 9.73
C ASP A 137 19.64 8.59 11.14
N GLY A 138 18.79 7.58 11.34
CA GLY A 138 18.78 6.77 12.57
C GLY A 138 18.19 7.48 13.78
N GLY A 139 17.31 8.47 13.60
CA GLY A 139 16.57 9.02 14.71
C GLY A 139 16.24 10.50 14.69
N GLY A 140 16.28 11.12 13.53
CA GLY A 140 15.82 12.50 13.35
C GLY A 140 14.30 12.57 13.28
N ASP A 141 13.78 12.40 12.08
CA ASP A 141 12.35 12.42 11.74
C ASP A 141 11.87 11.10 11.12
N ASP A 142 12.75 10.09 11.05
CA ASP A 142 12.40 8.77 10.56
C ASP A 142 11.45 8.05 11.50
N VAL A 143 10.50 7.32 10.92
CA VAL A 143 9.62 6.43 11.67
C VAL A 143 9.47 5.12 10.93
N GLU A 144 9.37 4.03 11.69
CA GLU A 144 9.20 2.70 11.12
C GLU A 144 8.28 1.82 11.98
N HIS A 145 7.64 0.88 11.33
CA HIS A 145 6.91 -0.18 12.03
C HIS A 145 6.88 -1.47 11.22
N GLU A 146 6.90 -2.60 11.92
CA GLU A 146 6.84 -3.94 11.35
C GLU A 146 5.57 -4.65 11.82
N VAL A 147 4.84 -5.25 10.87
CA VAL A 147 3.69 -6.12 11.13
C VAL A 147 4.10 -7.56 10.85
N GLU A 148 3.83 -8.48 11.79
CA GLU A 148 4.16 -9.90 11.68
C GLU A 148 2.92 -10.76 11.43
N PHE A 149 3.04 -11.68 10.48
CA PHE A 149 2.11 -12.76 10.20
C PHE A 149 2.72 -14.08 10.68
N SER A 150 2.23 -14.61 11.80
CA SER A 150 2.69 -15.86 12.39
C SER A 150 2.00 -17.05 11.74
N ALA A 151 2.78 -18.08 11.41
CA ALA A 151 2.30 -19.32 10.81
C ALA A 151 1.37 -19.11 9.58
N PRO A 152 1.81 -18.33 8.57
CA PRO A 152 1.02 -18.15 7.37
C PRO A 152 0.83 -19.48 6.63
N ALA A 153 -0.23 -19.58 5.83
CA ALA A 153 -0.46 -20.75 5.00
C ALA A 153 0.69 -20.96 4.00
N GLN A 154 1.07 -22.19 3.75
CA GLN A 154 2.15 -22.57 2.83
C GLN A 154 1.61 -23.20 1.57
N GLY A 155 2.33 -23.05 0.46
CA GLY A 155 1.98 -23.68 -0.82
C GLY A 155 0.79 -23.05 -1.53
N GLU A 156 0.38 -21.86 -1.12
CA GLU A 156 -0.67 -21.07 -1.75
C GLU A 156 -0.37 -19.57 -1.71
N TRP A 157 -0.96 -18.80 -2.62
CA TRP A 157 -0.89 -17.36 -2.59
C TRP A 157 -1.73 -16.80 -1.43
N ILE A 158 -1.12 -15.93 -0.65
CA ILE A 158 -1.78 -15.18 0.44
C ILE A 158 -1.85 -13.72 0.02
N SER A 159 -3.06 -13.18 0.01
CA SER A 159 -3.33 -11.76 -0.17
C SER A 159 -3.33 -11.07 1.18
N LEU A 160 -2.44 -10.13 1.38
CA LEU A 160 -2.29 -9.36 2.61
C LEU A 160 -2.74 -7.91 2.35
N ASP A 161 -3.95 -7.59 2.80
CA ASP A 161 -4.45 -6.22 2.91
C ASP A 161 -4.23 -5.74 4.34
N ILE A 162 -3.16 -4.99 4.55
CA ILE A 162 -2.74 -4.54 5.87
C ILE A 162 -3.23 -3.10 6.09
N PRO A 163 -4.18 -2.88 7.02
CA PRO A 163 -4.56 -1.51 7.36
C PRO A 163 -3.33 -0.71 7.79
N LEU A 164 -3.13 0.47 7.22
CA LEU A 164 -1.99 1.32 7.58
C LEU A 164 -2.03 1.77 9.04
N SER A 165 -3.19 1.66 9.70
CA SER A 165 -3.35 1.87 11.14
C SER A 165 -2.67 0.78 12.00
N GLU A 166 -2.36 -0.40 11.45
CA GLU A 166 -1.62 -1.45 12.17
C GLU A 166 -0.13 -1.13 12.29
N PHE A 167 0.40 -0.27 11.42
CA PHE A 167 1.75 0.26 11.55
C PHE A 167 1.80 1.37 12.60
N THR A 168 1.54 1.03 13.85
CA THR A 168 1.23 1.97 14.95
C THR A 168 2.35 2.96 15.28
N ASN A 169 3.62 2.65 14.98
CA ASN A 169 4.75 3.56 15.18
C ASN A 169 5.03 4.42 13.93
N LEU A 170 4.34 4.17 12.82
CA LEU A 170 4.47 4.95 11.60
C LEU A 170 3.62 6.23 11.72
N SER A 171 4.11 7.21 12.46
CA SER A 171 3.39 8.45 12.77
C SER A 171 3.22 9.40 11.59
N THR A 172 4.00 9.22 10.52
CA THR A 172 3.88 9.87 9.21
C THR A 172 4.00 8.85 8.10
N ARG A 173 3.42 9.15 6.93
CA ARG A 173 3.46 8.30 5.72
C ARG A 173 3.66 9.15 4.47
N ALA A 174 4.10 10.39 4.65
CA ALA A 174 4.30 11.31 3.54
C ALA A 174 5.61 11.06 2.76
N HIS A 175 6.53 10.28 3.34
CA HIS A 175 7.85 10.05 2.77
C HIS A 175 8.28 8.58 2.93
N ILE A 176 7.38 7.64 2.62
CA ILE A 176 7.70 6.21 2.64
C ILE A 176 8.84 5.96 1.64
N ALA A 177 9.98 5.53 2.15
CA ALA A 177 11.21 5.35 1.40
C ALA A 177 11.74 3.92 1.41
N GLN A 178 11.32 3.08 2.38
CA GLN A 178 11.68 1.67 2.39
C GLN A 178 10.50 0.78 2.73
N LEU A 179 10.46 -0.36 2.05
CA LEU A 179 9.69 -1.53 2.36
C LEU A 179 10.69 -2.65 2.69
N ILE A 180 10.50 -3.34 3.81
CA ILE A 180 11.36 -4.45 4.20
C ILE A 180 10.51 -5.70 4.41
N TYR A 181 10.88 -6.78 3.73
CA TYR A 181 10.33 -8.11 3.98
C TYR A 181 11.33 -8.95 4.76
N SER A 182 10.84 -9.74 5.70
CA SER A 182 11.61 -10.77 6.38
C SER A 182 10.77 -12.03 6.60
N ALA A 183 11.43 -13.17 6.73
CA ALA A 183 10.74 -14.44 6.95
C ALA A 183 11.53 -15.39 7.85
N ASN A 184 10.83 -16.36 8.43
CA ASN A 184 11.43 -17.49 9.13
C ASN A 184 11.09 -18.78 8.38
N PRO A 185 11.98 -19.80 8.36
CA PRO A 185 13.34 -19.81 8.95
C PRO A 185 14.28 -18.82 8.28
N SER A 186 14.94 -18.00 9.10
CA SER A 186 15.84 -16.95 8.64
C SER A 186 16.98 -17.49 7.78
N GLY A 187 17.17 -16.92 6.58
CA GLY A 187 18.22 -17.31 5.66
C GLY A 187 18.01 -18.67 4.96
N ALA A 188 16.83 -19.28 5.11
CA ALA A 188 16.50 -20.56 4.50
C ALA A 188 15.17 -20.58 3.72
N THR A 189 14.37 -19.51 3.83
CA THR A 189 13.06 -19.39 3.23
C THR A 189 13.12 -18.81 1.82
N THR A 190 12.27 -19.33 0.92
CA THR A 190 12.04 -18.74 -0.39
C THR A 190 10.64 -18.15 -0.45
N VAL A 191 10.53 -16.87 -0.82
CA VAL A 191 9.24 -16.20 -1.03
C VAL A 191 9.13 -15.63 -2.44
N TYR A 192 7.92 -15.61 -2.94
CA TYR A 192 7.53 -14.96 -4.19
C TYR A 192 6.56 -13.85 -3.86
N ILE A 193 6.78 -12.67 -4.41
CA ILE A 193 6.01 -11.45 -4.14
C ILE A 193 5.45 -10.91 -5.44
N LYS A 194 4.18 -10.51 -5.42
CA LYS A 194 3.53 -9.73 -6.47
C LYS A 194 2.51 -8.77 -5.88
N ASN A 195 1.94 -7.90 -6.72
CA ASN A 195 0.85 -7.00 -6.36
C ASN A 195 1.17 -6.18 -5.10
N VAL A 196 2.22 -5.34 -5.20
CA VAL A 196 2.69 -4.49 -4.10
C VAL A 196 2.21 -3.07 -4.34
N TYR A 197 1.26 -2.58 -3.53
CA TYR A 197 0.69 -1.25 -3.70
C TYR A 197 0.03 -0.72 -2.41
N PHE A 198 -0.18 0.59 -2.37
CA PHE A 198 -1.05 1.25 -1.39
C PHE A 198 -2.39 1.56 -2.04
N HIS A 199 -3.49 1.51 -1.27
CA HIS A 199 -4.84 1.80 -1.77
C HIS A 199 -5.82 2.26 -0.68
N ASN A 200 -6.99 2.71 -1.12
CA ASN A 200 -8.17 3.07 -0.31
C ASN A 200 -9.27 2.04 -0.41
#